data_f3c6bd98c72e59cba537fb0a6fe0c4e4
#
_entry.id   f3c6bd98c72e59cba537fb0a6fe0c4e4
#
_cell.length_a   1.000
_cell.length_b   1.000
_cell.length_c   1.000
_cell.angle_alpha   90.00
_cell.angle_beta   90.00
_cell.angle_gamma   90.00
#
_symmetry.space_group_name_H-M   'P 1'
#
loop_
_entity.id
_entity.type
_entity.pdbx_description
1 polymer ?
#
loop_
_entity_poly.entity_id
_entity_poly.type
_entity_poly.pdbx_seq_one_letter_code
_entity_poly.pdbx_strand_id
1 'polypeptide(L)'
;GDKQPMKSDEQLMQEFQQGSTKAFEELFDRFRNSIHGFFRRRLNHAARAEELAQETFLIILRGIERYEARAKFRTYIFGIAIKQLWSERRKELREAKMTAEPFEERVANDPATSLWIRGALSQMDAEHREVLMLREYEQLSYEDISEILSIPLNTVRSRLSRARTEMRALLEEQYVRKVSP
;
A
#
# COMPACT_ATOMS: atom_id res chain seq x y z
N GLY A 1 -22.24 27.60 15.02
CA GLY A 1 -22.03 26.17 15.23
C GLY A 1 -20.54 25.91 15.37
N ASP A 2 -20.09 25.59 16.59
CA ASP A 2 -18.71 25.22 16.87
C ASP A 2 -18.34 23.98 16.06
N LYS A 3 -17.53 24.17 15.03
CA LYS A 3 -16.84 23.06 14.40
C LYS A 3 -15.76 22.59 15.39
N GLN A 4 -16.03 21.51 16.11
CA GLN A 4 -14.97 20.84 16.86
C GLN A 4 -13.82 20.52 15.91
N PRO A 5 -12.56 20.78 16.30
CA PRO A 5 -11.43 20.43 15.45
C PRO A 5 -11.45 18.92 15.18
N MET A 6 -11.15 18.55 13.93
CA MET A 6 -11.11 17.14 13.51
C MET A 6 -10.08 16.38 14.33
N LYS A 7 -10.51 15.28 14.97
CA LYS A 7 -9.63 14.42 15.78
C LYS A 7 -8.57 13.77 14.91
N SER A 8 -7.36 13.65 15.44
CA SER A 8 -6.29 12.88 14.78
C SER A 8 -6.61 11.39 14.79
N ASP A 9 -5.98 10.65 13.89
CA ASP A 9 -6.13 9.19 13.83
C ASP A 9 -5.69 8.54 15.15
N GLU A 10 -4.63 9.05 15.77
CA GLU A 10 -4.11 8.56 17.05
C GLU A 10 -5.08 8.83 18.21
N GLN A 11 -5.74 9.99 18.20
CA GLN A 11 -6.80 10.29 19.19
C GLN A 11 -7.98 9.33 19.04
N LEU A 12 -8.40 9.03 17.82
CA LEU A 12 -9.46 8.06 17.55
C LEU A 12 -9.08 6.66 18.01
N MET A 13 -7.83 6.24 17.81
CA MET A 13 -7.35 4.95 18.32
C MET A 13 -7.38 4.87 19.85
N GLN A 14 -6.99 5.94 20.53
CA GLN A 14 -7.08 6.01 21.99
C GLN A 14 -8.52 5.92 22.48
N GLU A 15 -9.44 6.65 21.85
CA GLU A 15 -10.87 6.57 22.17
C GLU A 15 -11.45 5.18 21.91
N PHE A 16 -11.01 4.53 20.83
CA PHE A 16 -11.40 3.16 20.55
C PHE A 16 -10.86 2.17 21.60
N GLN A 17 -9.62 2.31 22.04
CA GLN A 17 -9.08 1.53 23.19
C GLN A 17 -9.89 1.71 24.46
N GLN A 18 -10.51 2.86 24.65
CA GLN A 18 -11.39 3.17 25.78
C GLN A 18 -12.83 2.70 25.57
N GLY A 19 -13.12 2.01 24.46
CA GLY A 19 -14.42 1.39 24.16
C GLY A 19 -15.32 2.19 23.21
N SER A 20 -14.84 3.27 22.58
CA SER A 20 -15.64 4.03 21.61
C SER A 20 -15.68 3.34 20.25
N THR A 21 -16.80 2.67 19.93
CA THR A 21 -17.04 2.08 18.60
C THR A 21 -17.14 3.14 17.51
N LYS A 22 -17.66 4.32 17.82
CA LYS A 22 -17.72 5.44 16.87
C LYS A 22 -16.33 5.90 16.40
N ALA A 23 -15.35 5.88 17.30
CA ALA A 23 -13.97 6.22 16.93
C ALA A 23 -13.41 5.24 15.90
N PHE A 24 -13.68 3.95 16.05
CA PHE A 24 -13.29 2.95 15.05
C PHE A 24 -14.04 3.12 13.74
N GLU A 25 -15.34 3.37 13.76
CA GLU A 25 -16.12 3.63 12.54
C GLU A 25 -15.54 4.82 11.76
N GLU A 26 -15.13 5.88 12.44
CA GLU A 26 -14.50 7.04 11.79
C GLU A 26 -13.14 6.70 11.20
N LEU A 27 -12.30 5.93 11.90
CA LEU A 27 -11.03 5.43 11.35
C LEU A 27 -11.25 4.54 10.13
N PHE A 28 -12.22 3.65 10.20
CA PHE A 28 -12.60 2.80 9.07
C PHE A 28 -13.01 3.64 7.86
N ASP A 29 -13.85 4.64 8.04
CA ASP A 29 -14.29 5.52 6.96
C ASP A 29 -13.13 6.32 6.35
N ARG A 30 -12.17 6.75 7.17
CA ARG A 30 -10.98 7.47 6.71
C ARG A 30 -10.04 6.62 5.86
N PHE A 31 -9.87 5.34 6.20
CA PHE A 31 -8.83 4.48 5.63
C PHE A 31 -9.32 3.39 4.68
N ARG A 32 -10.61 3.06 4.68
CA ARG A 32 -11.13 1.93 3.88
C ARG A 32 -10.79 2.03 2.39
N ASN A 33 -10.93 3.22 1.80
CA ASN A 33 -10.64 3.41 0.38
C ASN A 33 -9.13 3.34 0.10
N SER A 34 -8.30 3.91 0.98
CA SER A 34 -6.84 3.86 0.85
C SER A 34 -6.31 2.43 0.98
N ILE A 35 -6.81 1.66 1.94
CA ILE A 35 -6.41 0.25 2.15
C ILE A 35 -6.93 -0.65 1.02
N HIS A 36 -8.19 -0.48 0.61
CA HIS A 36 -8.73 -1.21 -0.54
C HIS A 36 -7.94 -0.90 -1.82
N GLY A 37 -7.65 0.37 -2.10
CA GLY A 37 -6.83 0.79 -3.22
C GLY A 37 -5.40 0.24 -3.18
N PHE A 38 -4.81 0.16 -1.99
CA PHE A 38 -3.50 -0.47 -1.79
C PHE A 38 -3.46 -1.91 -2.33
N PHE A 39 -4.43 -2.74 -1.95
CA PHE A 39 -4.51 -4.12 -2.42
C PHE A 39 -4.95 -4.23 -3.87
N ARG A 40 -5.89 -3.38 -4.33
CA ARG A 40 -6.35 -3.37 -5.72
C ARG A 40 -5.25 -3.07 -6.72
N ARG A 41 -4.30 -2.23 -6.37
CA ARG A 41 -3.15 -1.92 -7.23
C ARG A 41 -2.08 -3.01 -7.26
N ARG A 42 -2.13 -3.97 -6.34
CA ARG A 42 -1.09 -4.99 -6.15
C ARG A 42 -1.56 -6.43 -6.38
N LEU A 43 -2.87 -6.67 -6.39
CA LEU A 43 -3.46 -7.98 -6.57
C LEU A 43 -4.37 -8.02 -7.80
N ASN A 44 -4.26 -9.09 -8.59
CA ASN A 44 -5.06 -9.27 -9.81
C ASN A 44 -6.52 -9.67 -9.54
N HIS A 45 -6.81 -10.23 -8.36
CA HIS A 45 -8.14 -10.67 -7.97
C HIS A 45 -8.83 -9.62 -7.10
N ALA A 46 -9.86 -8.96 -7.65
CA ALA A 46 -10.62 -7.92 -6.95
C ALA A 46 -11.23 -8.41 -5.62
N ALA A 47 -11.81 -9.61 -5.61
CA ALA A 47 -12.39 -10.21 -4.42
C ALA A 47 -11.32 -10.46 -3.33
N ARG A 48 -10.12 -10.91 -3.70
CA ARG A 48 -9.02 -11.13 -2.75
C ARG A 48 -8.49 -9.82 -2.19
N ALA A 49 -8.41 -8.78 -3.00
CA ALA A 49 -8.04 -7.43 -2.54
C ALA A 49 -9.02 -6.90 -1.49
N GLU A 50 -10.32 -7.10 -1.68
CA GLU A 50 -11.34 -6.72 -0.72
C GLU A 50 -11.23 -7.52 0.58
N GLU A 51 -11.04 -8.85 0.50
CA GLU A 51 -10.84 -9.70 1.68
C GLU A 51 -9.64 -9.25 2.51
N LEU A 52 -8.49 -8.97 1.89
CA LEU A 52 -7.29 -8.52 2.60
C LEU A 52 -7.45 -7.11 3.18
N ALA A 53 -8.19 -6.23 2.53
CA ALA A 53 -8.53 -4.94 3.08
C ALA A 53 -9.39 -5.08 4.36
N GLN A 54 -10.39 -5.94 4.34
CA GLN A 54 -11.21 -6.27 5.51
C GLN A 54 -10.37 -6.91 6.63
N GLU A 55 -9.53 -7.87 6.29
CA GLU A 55 -8.65 -8.54 7.26
C GLU A 55 -7.68 -7.56 7.94
N THR A 56 -7.22 -6.53 7.24
CA THR A 56 -6.40 -5.46 7.82
C THR A 56 -7.12 -4.79 8.99
N PHE A 57 -8.38 -4.44 8.83
CA PHE A 57 -9.19 -3.84 9.90
C PHE A 57 -9.50 -4.83 11.03
N LEU A 58 -9.73 -6.10 10.70
CA LEU A 58 -9.91 -7.15 11.73
C LEU A 58 -8.67 -7.36 12.57
N ILE A 59 -7.48 -7.27 12.00
CA ILE A 59 -6.21 -7.33 12.74
C ILE A 59 -6.11 -6.16 13.72
N ILE A 60 -6.50 -4.95 13.28
CA ILE A 60 -6.52 -3.78 14.17
C ILE A 60 -7.50 -3.98 15.33
N LEU A 61 -8.71 -4.46 15.04
CA LEU A 61 -9.72 -4.76 16.08
C LEU A 61 -9.22 -5.78 17.10
N ARG A 62 -8.61 -6.86 16.65
CA ARG A 62 -8.07 -7.92 17.54
C ARG A 62 -6.86 -7.47 18.33
N GLY A 63 -6.09 -6.53 17.81
CA GLY A 63 -4.86 -6.04 18.41
C GLY A 63 -5.01 -4.76 19.23
N ILE A 64 -6.23 -4.24 19.39
CA ILE A 64 -6.46 -2.91 19.98
C ILE A 64 -5.89 -2.77 21.38
N GLU A 65 -5.98 -3.78 22.21
CA GLU A 65 -5.48 -3.75 23.61
C GLU A 65 -3.95 -3.61 23.66
N ARG A 66 -3.23 -4.06 22.63
CA ARG A 66 -1.77 -4.02 22.53
C ARG A 66 -1.26 -2.83 21.74
N TYR A 67 -2.17 -2.05 21.14
CA TYR A 67 -1.76 -0.89 20.36
C TYR A 67 -1.08 0.15 21.27
N GLU A 68 0.10 0.57 20.89
CA GLU A 68 0.84 1.65 21.52
C GLU A 68 1.03 2.79 20.53
N ALA A 69 0.67 4.00 20.93
CA ALA A 69 0.77 5.21 20.08
C ALA A 69 2.22 5.70 19.91
N ARG A 70 3.16 4.81 19.60
CA ARG A 70 4.59 5.14 19.36
C ARG A 70 4.86 5.62 17.96
N ALA A 71 4.03 5.21 16.99
CA ALA A 71 4.11 5.58 15.59
C ALA A 71 2.78 6.21 15.16
N LYS A 72 2.80 6.87 13.99
CA LYS A 72 1.55 7.34 13.38
C LYS A 72 0.65 6.14 13.05
N PHE A 73 -0.65 6.31 13.24
CA PHE A 73 -1.63 5.29 12.88
C PHE A 73 -1.52 4.87 11.40
N ARG A 74 -1.26 5.83 10.52
CA ARG A 74 -1.05 5.57 9.09
C ARG A 74 0.10 4.58 8.86
N THR A 75 1.23 4.77 9.51
CA THR A 75 2.37 3.84 9.44
C THR A 75 1.99 2.46 9.98
N TYR A 76 1.25 2.41 11.07
CA TYR A 76 0.77 1.18 11.68
C TYR A 76 -0.15 0.38 10.74
N ILE A 77 -1.18 1.01 10.17
CA ILE A 77 -2.13 0.32 9.30
C ILE A 77 -1.49 -0.15 7.99
N PHE A 78 -0.65 0.68 7.34
CA PHE A 78 0.07 0.27 6.13
C PHE A 78 1.16 -0.77 6.41
N GLY A 79 1.75 -0.77 7.60
CA GLY A 79 2.64 -1.83 8.06
C GLY A 79 1.93 -3.18 8.15
N ILE A 80 0.70 -3.21 8.62
CA ILE A 80 -0.15 -4.42 8.62
C ILE A 80 -0.46 -4.84 7.19
N ALA A 81 -0.89 -3.90 6.35
CA ALA A 81 -1.25 -4.18 4.95
C ALA A 81 -0.08 -4.76 4.15
N ILE A 82 1.12 -4.21 4.29
CA ILE A 82 2.31 -4.71 3.57
C ILE A 82 2.69 -6.12 4.01
N LYS A 83 2.59 -6.45 5.29
CA LYS A 83 2.85 -7.80 5.82
C LYS A 83 1.86 -8.81 5.27
N GLN A 84 0.59 -8.45 5.16
CA GLN A 84 -0.43 -9.29 4.53
C GLN A 84 -0.15 -9.49 3.04
N LEU A 85 0.23 -8.45 2.33
CA LEU A 85 0.62 -8.53 0.93
C LEU A 85 1.79 -9.50 0.73
N TRP A 86 2.83 -9.41 1.55
CA TRP A 86 3.98 -10.31 1.48
C TRP A 86 3.59 -11.76 1.79
N SER A 87 2.69 -11.97 2.74
CA SER A 87 2.16 -13.30 3.05
C SER A 87 1.39 -13.89 1.86
N GLU A 88 0.56 -13.09 1.22
CA GLU A 88 -0.20 -13.49 0.03
C GLU A 88 0.72 -13.85 -1.13
N ARG A 89 1.71 -13.02 -1.42
CA ARG A 89 2.72 -13.29 -2.47
C ARG A 89 3.51 -14.55 -2.21
N ARG A 90 3.88 -14.83 -0.96
CA ARG A 90 4.54 -16.10 -0.60
C ARG A 90 3.63 -17.31 -0.85
N LYS A 91 2.34 -17.18 -0.59
CA LYS A 91 1.34 -18.21 -0.86
C LYS A 91 1.22 -18.46 -2.35
N GLU A 92 1.02 -17.41 -3.14
CA GLU A 92 0.93 -17.49 -4.61
C GLU A 92 2.18 -18.13 -5.23
N LEU A 93 3.36 -17.74 -4.74
CA LEU A 93 4.63 -18.32 -5.21
C LEU A 93 4.74 -19.83 -4.91
N ARG A 94 4.28 -20.26 -3.73
CA ARG A 94 4.25 -21.70 -3.39
C ARG A 94 3.27 -22.46 -4.29
N GLU A 95 2.08 -21.91 -4.53
CA GLU A 95 1.08 -22.51 -5.41
C GLU A 95 1.59 -22.61 -6.86
N ALA A 96 2.24 -21.56 -7.38
CA ALA A 96 2.86 -21.57 -8.70
C ALA A 96 3.95 -22.66 -8.83
N LYS A 97 4.78 -22.87 -7.81
CA LYS A 97 5.78 -23.95 -7.79
C LYS A 97 5.15 -25.33 -7.79
N MET A 98 4.01 -25.53 -7.13
CA MET A 98 3.29 -26.80 -7.09
C MET A 98 2.62 -27.12 -8.42
N THR A 99 2.16 -26.13 -9.17
CA THR A 99 1.47 -26.28 -10.46
C THR A 99 2.40 -26.17 -11.66
N ALA A 100 3.70 -25.89 -11.44
CA ALA A 100 4.70 -25.59 -12.48
C ALA A 100 4.31 -24.43 -13.42
N GLU A 101 3.42 -23.55 -12.97
CA GLU A 101 3.06 -22.35 -13.70
C GLU A 101 4.06 -21.21 -13.41
N PRO A 102 4.40 -20.40 -14.42
CA PRO A 102 5.29 -19.26 -14.19
C PRO A 102 4.62 -18.27 -13.26
N PHE A 103 5.28 -17.94 -12.14
CA PHE A 103 4.89 -16.82 -11.28
C PHE A 103 5.37 -15.53 -11.93
N GLU A 104 4.43 -14.72 -12.39
CA GLU A 104 4.72 -13.36 -12.81
C GLU A 104 4.19 -12.38 -11.76
N GLU A 105 5.10 -11.65 -11.14
CA GLU A 105 4.72 -10.52 -10.29
C GLU A 105 4.23 -9.38 -11.20
N ARG A 106 2.92 -9.31 -11.36
CA ARG A 106 2.28 -8.30 -12.21
C ARG A 106 1.70 -7.17 -11.37
N VAL A 107 1.84 -5.96 -11.87
CA VAL A 107 1.04 -4.84 -11.38
C VAL A 107 -0.42 -5.14 -11.71
N ALA A 108 -1.28 -5.06 -10.69
CA ALA A 108 -2.68 -5.39 -10.84
C ALA A 108 -3.38 -4.52 -11.90
N ASN A 109 -4.36 -5.10 -12.55
CA ASN A 109 -5.20 -4.41 -13.53
C ASN A 109 -6.25 -3.53 -12.82
N ASP A 110 -5.79 -2.52 -12.11
CA ASP A 110 -6.65 -1.54 -11.44
C ASP A 110 -7.22 -0.55 -12.47
N PRO A 111 -8.56 -0.48 -12.62
CA PRO A 111 -9.20 0.43 -13.58
C PRO A 111 -8.94 1.92 -13.30
N ALA A 112 -8.65 2.27 -12.04
CA ALA A 112 -8.34 3.64 -11.65
C ALA A 112 -6.95 4.11 -12.09
N THR A 113 -6.05 3.18 -12.42
CA THR A 113 -4.70 3.49 -12.90
C THR A 113 -4.66 3.46 -14.43
N SER A 114 -4.13 4.50 -15.04
CA SER A 114 -4.02 4.58 -16.50
C SER A 114 -3.15 3.45 -17.06
N LEU A 115 -3.46 3.00 -18.29
CA LEU A 115 -2.69 1.95 -18.98
C LEU A 115 -1.19 2.28 -19.09
N TRP A 116 -0.86 3.54 -19.29
CA TRP A 116 0.51 4.02 -19.41
C TRP A 116 1.28 3.83 -18.10
N ILE A 117 0.69 4.27 -17.00
CA ILE A 117 1.30 4.13 -15.66
C ILE A 117 1.44 2.66 -15.30
N ARG A 118 0.40 1.84 -15.54
CA ARG A 118 0.46 0.40 -15.27
C ARG A 118 1.55 -0.29 -16.11
N GLY A 119 1.64 0.06 -17.39
CA GLY A 119 2.68 -0.45 -18.27
C GLY A 119 4.08 -0.11 -17.82
N ALA A 120 4.30 1.12 -17.37
CA ALA A 120 5.57 1.55 -16.80
C ALA A 120 5.87 0.84 -15.47
N LEU A 121 4.92 0.83 -14.52
CA LEU A 121 5.08 0.15 -13.24
C LEU A 121 5.42 -1.34 -13.40
N SER A 122 4.79 -2.03 -14.36
CA SER A 122 5.03 -3.47 -14.59
C SER A 122 6.45 -3.79 -15.09
N GLN A 123 7.14 -2.83 -15.68
CA GLN A 123 8.50 -2.98 -16.21
C GLN A 123 9.58 -2.53 -15.22
N MET A 124 9.17 -1.87 -14.13
CA MET A 124 10.11 -1.38 -13.13
C MET A 124 10.70 -2.51 -12.29
N ASP A 125 11.92 -2.27 -11.79
CA ASP A 125 12.47 -3.05 -10.69
C ASP A 125 11.50 -3.08 -9.51
N ALA A 126 11.29 -4.26 -8.91
CA ALA A 126 10.29 -4.47 -7.87
C ALA A 126 10.51 -3.59 -6.62
N GLU A 127 11.78 -3.39 -6.22
CA GLU A 127 12.11 -2.56 -5.05
C GLU A 127 11.91 -1.07 -5.33
N HIS A 128 12.21 -0.62 -6.54
CA HIS A 128 11.95 0.74 -6.98
C HIS A 128 10.46 1.03 -7.08
N ARG A 129 9.72 0.11 -7.69
CA ARG A 129 8.25 0.18 -7.80
C ARG A 129 7.57 0.29 -6.44
N GLU A 130 7.95 -0.55 -5.47
CA GLU A 130 7.32 -0.56 -4.15
C GLU A 130 7.49 0.78 -3.41
N VAL A 131 8.70 1.32 -3.35
CA VAL A 131 8.92 2.62 -2.68
C VAL A 131 8.21 3.76 -3.40
N LEU A 132 8.17 3.73 -4.74
CA LEU A 132 7.45 4.73 -5.53
C LEU A 132 5.94 4.68 -5.25
N MET A 133 5.34 3.50 -5.25
CA MET A 133 3.92 3.32 -4.98
C MET A 133 3.57 3.74 -3.55
N LEU A 134 4.36 3.37 -2.55
CA LEU A 134 4.14 3.77 -1.16
C LEU A 134 4.21 5.29 -0.99
N ARG A 135 5.08 5.96 -1.73
CA ARG A 135 5.20 7.41 -1.69
C ARG A 135 4.06 8.12 -2.43
N GLU A 136 3.77 7.72 -3.66
CA GLU A 136 2.86 8.45 -4.54
C GLU A 136 1.37 8.10 -4.32
N TYR A 137 1.05 6.84 -4.08
CA TYR A 137 -0.33 6.40 -3.83
C TYR A 137 -0.72 6.47 -2.36
N GLU A 138 0.09 5.90 -1.48
CA GLU A 138 -0.20 5.85 -0.05
C GLU A 138 0.25 7.13 0.69
N GLN A 139 0.98 8.01 0.03
CA GLN A 139 1.44 9.31 0.55
C GLN A 139 2.23 9.19 1.87
N LEU A 140 2.99 8.12 2.00
CA LEU A 140 3.83 7.89 3.17
C LEU A 140 5.09 8.76 3.12
N SER A 141 5.55 9.20 4.29
CA SER A 141 6.83 9.89 4.41
C SER A 141 8.00 8.92 4.17
N TYR A 142 9.18 9.45 3.91
CA TYR A 142 10.39 8.62 3.75
C TYR A 142 10.69 7.82 5.02
N GLU A 143 10.48 8.43 6.19
CA GLU A 143 10.63 7.79 7.49
C GLU A 143 9.62 6.65 7.68
N ASP A 144 8.36 6.87 7.32
CA ASP A 144 7.31 5.85 7.36
C ASP A 144 7.65 4.66 6.45
N ILE A 145 8.10 4.92 5.23
CA ILE A 145 8.53 3.88 4.28
C ILE A 145 9.73 3.10 4.82
N SER A 146 10.71 3.80 5.40
CA SER A 146 11.87 3.19 6.06
C SER A 146 11.44 2.21 7.15
N GLU A 147 10.52 2.62 8.00
CA GLU A 147 9.98 1.79 9.08
C GLU A 147 9.18 0.60 8.55
N ILE A 148 8.24 0.82 7.64
CA ILE A 148 7.37 -0.21 7.08
C ILE A 148 8.17 -1.30 6.35
N LEU A 149 9.14 -0.90 5.53
CA LEU A 149 9.96 -1.82 4.76
C LEU A 149 11.19 -2.35 5.53
N SER A 150 11.46 -1.83 6.73
CA SER A 150 12.65 -2.16 7.53
C SER A 150 13.97 -1.97 6.76
N ILE A 151 14.09 -0.84 6.06
CA ILE A 151 15.28 -0.44 5.30
C ILE A 151 15.80 0.91 5.78
N PRO A 152 17.11 1.20 5.65
CA PRO A 152 17.65 2.50 6.03
C PRO A 152 17.00 3.66 5.26
N LEU A 153 16.89 4.82 5.90
CA LEU A 153 16.31 6.03 5.29
C LEU A 153 17.06 6.44 4.00
N ASN A 154 18.38 6.32 3.98
CA ASN A 154 19.17 6.60 2.78
C ASN A 154 18.87 5.63 1.64
N THR A 155 18.51 4.38 1.93
CA THR A 155 18.06 3.40 0.94
C THR A 155 16.71 3.81 0.34
N VAL A 156 15.78 4.31 1.16
CA VAL A 156 14.52 4.87 0.67
C VAL A 156 14.78 6.03 -0.30
N ARG A 157 15.64 6.97 0.07
CA ARG A 157 15.99 8.11 -0.78
C ARG A 157 16.59 7.69 -2.10
N SER A 158 17.55 6.79 -2.10
CA SER A 158 18.22 6.31 -3.31
C SER A 158 17.27 5.51 -4.21
N ARG A 159 16.45 4.63 -3.63
CA ARG A 159 15.43 3.87 -4.39
C ARG A 159 14.38 4.79 -5.01
N LEU A 160 13.90 5.80 -4.30
CA LEU A 160 12.95 6.77 -4.84
C LEU A 160 13.54 7.59 -5.98
N SER A 161 14.78 8.04 -5.85
CA SER A 161 15.47 8.77 -6.91
C SER A 161 15.61 7.92 -8.17
N ARG A 162 16.05 6.68 -8.04
CA ARG A 162 16.16 5.71 -9.15
C ARG A 162 14.79 5.36 -9.73
N ALA A 163 13.79 5.14 -8.88
CA ALA A 163 12.43 4.83 -9.32
C ALA A 163 11.82 5.95 -10.18
N ARG A 164 12.02 7.20 -9.79
CA ARG A 164 11.54 8.37 -10.57
C ARG A 164 12.24 8.49 -11.92
N THR A 165 13.54 8.25 -11.96
CA THR A 165 14.32 8.24 -13.20
C THR A 165 13.87 7.10 -14.12
N GLU A 166 13.70 5.90 -13.58
CA GLU A 166 13.23 4.72 -14.31
C GLU A 166 11.80 4.92 -14.85
N MET A 167 10.88 5.42 -14.03
CA MET A 167 9.50 5.72 -14.44
C MET A 167 9.47 6.72 -15.59
N ARG A 168 10.25 7.80 -15.50
CA ARG A 168 10.33 8.80 -16.56
C ARG A 168 10.82 8.18 -17.88
N ALA A 169 11.88 7.40 -17.84
CA ALA A 169 12.42 6.74 -19.02
C ALA A 169 11.40 5.79 -19.66
N LEU A 170 10.68 5.00 -18.86
CA LEU A 170 9.65 4.08 -19.35
C LEU A 170 8.47 4.80 -19.98
N LEU A 171 8.03 5.92 -19.41
CA LEU A 171 6.94 6.73 -19.98
C LEU A 171 7.36 7.41 -21.29
N GLU A 172 8.58 7.93 -21.36
CA GLU A 172 9.13 8.51 -22.60
C GLU A 172 9.22 7.45 -23.71
N GLU A 173 9.70 6.26 -23.41
CA GLU A 173 9.78 5.15 -24.37
C GLU A 173 8.39 4.75 -24.89
N GLN A 174 7.39 4.65 -24.01
CA GLN A 174 6.01 4.35 -24.42
C GLN A 174 5.43 5.46 -25.31
N TYR A 175 5.72 6.72 -25.00
CA TYR A 175 5.28 7.85 -25.81
C TYR A 175 5.88 7.80 -27.22
N VAL A 176 7.18 7.56 -27.33
CA VAL A 176 7.88 7.46 -28.62
C VAL A 176 7.29 6.33 -29.47
N ARG A 177 7.06 5.14 -28.90
CA ARG A 177 6.46 4.01 -29.62
C ARG A 177 5.06 4.31 -30.17
N LYS A 178 4.30 5.15 -29.48
CA LYS A 178 2.93 5.49 -29.89
C LYS A 178 2.87 6.56 -30.99
N VAL A 179 3.84 7.48 -31.00
CA VAL A 179 3.86 8.62 -31.97
C VAL A 179 4.78 8.39 -33.17
N SER A 180 5.59 7.32 -33.13
CA SER A 180 6.39 6.92 -34.30
C SER A 180 5.50 6.17 -35.30
N PRO A 181 5.50 6.54 -36.56
CA PRO A 181 4.67 5.91 -37.60
C PRO A 181 5.09 4.46 -37.88
#